data_fe1bb538a10a338f4e5cd2443416bf0b
#
_entry.id   fe1bb538a10a338f4e5cd2443416bf0b
#
_cell.length_a   1.000
_cell.length_b   1.000
_cell.length_c   1.000
_cell.angle_alpha   90.00
_cell.angle_beta   90.00
_cell.angle_gamma   90.00
#
_symmetry.space_group_name_H-M   'P 1'
#
loop_
_entity.id
_entity.type
_entity.pdbx_description
1 polymer ?
#
loop_
_entity_poly.entity_id
_entity_poly.type
_entity_poly.pdbx_seq_one_letter_code
_entity_poly.pdbx_strand_id
1 'polypeptide(L)'
;MNMLFKNCNLISPDVELDGASILVENNMIRKIFAKGDALPQADKVIDVNGEMTVPGFVDVHCHGKSGVDFSDATDEAMTTIGIDKLKEGVTTFLPTTLTLPEEQLAKSLRTAANYVKNGVKGVKLAGVHLEGPFINPKCLGAQNPDFVREPDIEMVKRLAGIFPVKKVSYAVEMPGGDKFAAECLAEGITPSCVHSAATFKQFQAAHEHG
;
A
#
# COMPACT_ATOMS: atom_id res chain seq x y z
N MET A 1 0.03 26.39 -7.86
CA MET A 1 -0.06 26.06 -9.32
C MET A 1 -1.34 25.28 -9.53
N ASN A 2 -2.16 25.75 -10.48
CA ASN A 2 -3.42 25.13 -10.83
C ASN A 2 -3.26 24.40 -12.17
N MET A 3 -3.76 23.18 -12.25
CA MET A 3 -3.76 22.39 -13.49
C MET A 3 -5.19 22.05 -13.89
N LEU A 4 -5.47 22.15 -15.19
CA LEU A 4 -6.75 21.75 -15.77
C LEU A 4 -6.52 20.61 -16.76
N PHE A 5 -7.05 19.44 -16.48
CA PHE A 5 -7.12 18.32 -17.40
C PHE A 5 -8.44 18.43 -18.17
N LYS A 6 -8.39 18.38 -19.50
CA LYS A 6 -9.56 18.53 -20.36
C LYS A 6 -9.80 17.29 -21.21
N ASN A 7 -11.04 17.13 -21.67
CA ASN A 7 -11.45 16.03 -22.55
C ASN A 7 -11.14 14.65 -21.95
N CYS A 8 -11.42 14.48 -20.66
CA CYS A 8 -11.25 13.22 -19.95
C CYS A 8 -12.46 12.30 -20.19
N ASN A 9 -12.23 11.04 -20.55
CA ASN A 9 -13.23 10.01 -20.35
C ASN A 9 -13.09 9.51 -18.90
N LEU A 10 -13.78 10.19 -17.98
CA LEU A 10 -13.62 10.03 -16.54
C LEU A 10 -14.45 8.85 -16.02
N ILE A 11 -13.78 7.90 -15.37
CA ILE A 11 -14.42 6.75 -14.73
C ILE A 11 -13.91 6.66 -13.30
N SER A 12 -14.79 6.72 -12.32
CA SER A 12 -14.52 6.48 -10.91
C SER A 12 -15.68 5.73 -10.25
N PRO A 13 -15.57 5.22 -9.02
CA PRO A 13 -16.65 4.45 -8.40
C PRO A 13 -18.02 5.13 -8.39
N ASP A 14 -18.04 6.47 -8.31
CA ASP A 14 -19.25 7.23 -8.12
C ASP A 14 -19.61 8.10 -9.35
N VAL A 15 -18.75 8.17 -10.36
CA VAL A 15 -18.89 9.11 -11.48
C VAL A 15 -18.36 8.50 -12.77
N GLU A 16 -19.16 8.61 -13.84
CA GLU A 16 -18.77 8.29 -15.22
C GLU A 16 -19.21 9.47 -16.11
N LEU A 17 -18.23 10.16 -16.74
CA LEU A 17 -18.47 11.36 -17.53
C LEU A 17 -17.58 11.39 -18.77
N ASP A 18 -18.18 11.44 -19.94
CA ASP A 18 -17.48 11.68 -21.21
C ASP A 18 -17.15 13.15 -21.42
N GLY A 19 -15.92 13.43 -21.83
CA GLY A 19 -15.45 14.78 -22.14
C GLY A 19 -15.39 15.71 -20.91
N ALA A 20 -15.27 15.12 -19.72
CA ALA A 20 -15.13 15.86 -18.47
C ALA A 20 -13.84 16.68 -18.42
N SER A 21 -13.79 17.64 -17.50
CA SER A 21 -12.56 18.34 -17.16
C SER A 21 -12.33 18.34 -15.67
N ILE A 22 -11.07 18.26 -15.24
CA ILE A 22 -10.68 18.15 -13.84
C ILE A 22 -9.75 19.30 -13.49
N LEU A 23 -10.16 20.13 -12.53
CA LEU A 23 -9.31 21.17 -11.95
C LEU A 23 -8.58 20.62 -10.72
N VAL A 24 -7.26 20.73 -10.76
CA VAL A 24 -6.39 20.38 -9.63
C VAL A 24 -5.72 21.65 -9.11
N GLU A 25 -5.89 21.93 -7.84
CA GLU A 25 -5.27 23.06 -7.12
C GLU A 25 -4.53 22.53 -5.90
N ASN A 26 -3.28 22.94 -5.73
CA ASN A 26 -2.46 22.51 -4.57
C ASN A 26 -2.45 20.98 -4.35
N ASN A 27 -2.31 20.24 -5.45
CA ASN A 27 -2.30 18.75 -5.48
C ASN A 27 -3.63 18.08 -5.04
N MET A 28 -4.74 18.84 -5.04
CA MET A 28 -6.06 18.32 -4.71
C MET A 28 -7.01 18.51 -5.89
N ILE A 29 -7.85 17.53 -6.18
CA ILE A 29 -8.95 17.68 -7.12
C ILE A 29 -9.93 18.69 -6.51
N ARG A 30 -10.04 19.85 -7.14
CA ARG A 30 -10.89 20.94 -6.66
C ARG A 30 -12.31 20.85 -7.20
N LYS A 31 -12.42 20.51 -8.48
CA LYS A 31 -13.73 20.40 -9.15
C LYS A 31 -13.63 19.53 -10.41
N ILE A 32 -14.69 18.80 -10.67
CA ILE A 32 -14.94 18.10 -11.92
C ILE A 32 -16.04 18.87 -12.66
N PHE A 33 -15.82 19.14 -13.94
CA PHE A 33 -16.74 19.83 -14.84
C PHE A 33 -17.29 18.84 -15.87
N ALA A 34 -18.58 18.92 -16.15
CA ALA A 34 -19.16 18.18 -17.25
C ALA A 34 -18.78 18.76 -18.61
N LYS A 35 -18.99 18.00 -19.67
CA LYS A 35 -18.79 18.47 -21.04
C LYS A 35 -19.70 19.70 -21.33
N GLY A 36 -19.09 20.79 -21.75
CA GLY A 36 -19.79 22.03 -22.06
C GLY A 36 -19.85 23.05 -20.94
N ASP A 37 -19.43 22.70 -19.72
CA ASP A 37 -19.31 23.64 -18.62
C ASP A 37 -18.27 24.74 -18.93
N ALA A 38 -18.48 25.92 -18.38
CA ALA A 38 -17.48 27.00 -18.42
C ALA A 38 -16.25 26.61 -17.57
N LEU A 39 -15.08 26.60 -18.19
CA LEU A 39 -13.85 26.22 -17.54
C LEU A 39 -13.08 27.44 -17.00
N PRO A 40 -12.45 27.34 -15.84
CA PRO A 40 -11.60 28.39 -15.30
C PRO A 40 -10.28 28.49 -16.07
N GLN A 41 -9.59 29.63 -15.93
CA GLN A 41 -8.18 29.70 -16.30
C GLN A 41 -7.33 28.88 -15.35
N ALA A 42 -6.26 28.26 -15.87
CA ALA A 42 -5.31 27.49 -15.09
C ALA A 42 -3.87 27.77 -15.55
N ASP A 43 -2.92 27.60 -14.65
CA ASP A 43 -1.48 27.80 -14.94
C ASP A 43 -0.98 26.78 -15.98
N LYS A 44 -1.56 25.59 -15.99
CA LYS A 44 -1.26 24.52 -16.94
C LYS A 44 -2.54 23.84 -17.39
N VAL A 45 -2.69 23.68 -18.71
CA VAL A 45 -3.81 22.93 -19.31
C VAL A 45 -3.23 21.71 -20.02
N ILE A 46 -3.82 20.54 -19.76
CA ILE A 46 -3.46 19.28 -20.37
C ILE A 46 -4.72 18.74 -21.08
N ASP A 47 -4.64 18.56 -22.38
CA ASP A 47 -5.70 17.89 -23.13
C ASP A 47 -5.46 16.38 -23.07
N VAL A 48 -6.41 15.63 -22.54
CA VAL A 48 -6.34 14.17 -22.41
C VAL A 48 -6.84 13.47 -23.67
N ASN A 49 -7.40 14.21 -24.63
CA ASN A 49 -7.83 13.72 -25.93
C ASN A 49 -8.84 12.57 -25.89
N GLY A 50 -9.70 12.53 -24.88
CA GLY A 50 -10.73 11.47 -24.74
C GLY A 50 -10.19 10.16 -24.17
N GLU A 51 -8.93 10.13 -23.72
CA GLU A 51 -8.39 8.94 -23.06
C GLU A 51 -9.07 8.69 -21.72
N MET A 52 -9.09 7.41 -21.33
CA MET A 52 -9.64 6.97 -20.05
C MET A 52 -8.87 7.62 -18.90
N THR A 53 -9.60 8.25 -18.01
CA THR A 53 -9.07 8.91 -16.82
C THR A 53 -9.70 8.28 -15.59
N VAL A 54 -8.89 7.65 -14.77
CA VAL A 54 -9.32 6.94 -13.56
C VAL A 54 -8.53 7.41 -12.35
N PRO A 55 -9.02 7.23 -11.12
CA PRO A 55 -8.20 7.37 -9.92
C PRO A 55 -6.95 6.50 -10.00
N GLY A 56 -5.81 7.01 -9.56
CA GLY A 56 -4.59 6.20 -9.50
C GLY A 56 -4.79 4.99 -8.59
N PHE A 57 -4.27 3.84 -9.00
CA PHE A 57 -4.42 2.60 -8.25
C PHE A 57 -3.67 2.63 -6.93
N VAL A 58 -4.22 1.94 -5.94
CA VAL A 58 -3.59 1.70 -4.63
C VAL A 58 -3.21 0.23 -4.56
N ASP A 59 -1.90 -0.06 -4.50
CA ASP A 59 -1.39 -1.41 -4.36
C ASP A 59 -1.04 -1.68 -2.90
N VAL A 60 -1.73 -2.62 -2.29
CA VAL A 60 -1.57 -2.93 -0.85
C VAL A 60 -0.74 -4.19 -0.58
N HIS A 61 -0.18 -4.81 -1.65
CA HIS A 61 0.66 -5.99 -1.54
C HIS A 61 1.60 -6.12 -2.74
N CYS A 62 2.85 -5.69 -2.57
CA CYS A 62 3.87 -5.82 -3.60
C CYS A 62 5.25 -5.96 -2.95
N HIS A 63 5.93 -7.09 -3.19
CA HIS A 63 7.28 -7.34 -2.68
C HIS A 63 8.34 -6.58 -3.45
N GLY A 64 8.20 -6.54 -4.77
CA GLY A 64 9.20 -5.94 -5.61
C GLY A 64 8.78 -5.79 -7.06
N LYS A 65 9.65 -5.19 -7.85
CA LYS A 65 9.47 -4.95 -9.28
C LYS A 65 10.82 -4.87 -9.98
N SER A 66 10.84 -5.29 -11.26
CA SER A 66 12.02 -5.12 -12.14
C SER A 66 13.31 -5.74 -11.58
N GLY A 67 13.19 -6.90 -10.93
CA GLY A 67 14.34 -7.69 -10.44
C GLY A 67 14.87 -7.26 -9.08
N VAL A 68 14.19 -6.36 -8.37
CA VAL A 68 14.53 -5.96 -7.00
C VAL A 68 13.35 -6.21 -6.05
N ASP A 69 13.66 -6.42 -4.77
CA ASP A 69 12.68 -6.65 -3.70
C ASP A 69 12.78 -5.55 -2.64
N PHE A 70 11.67 -5.22 -1.99
CA PHE A 70 11.67 -4.27 -0.88
C PHE A 70 12.55 -4.76 0.28
N SER A 71 12.64 -6.09 0.45
CA SER A 71 13.47 -6.72 1.48
C SER A 71 14.96 -6.68 1.18
N ASP A 72 15.40 -6.26 -0.03
CA ASP A 72 16.81 -5.95 -0.32
C ASP A 72 17.29 -4.78 0.55
N ALA A 73 16.36 -3.95 1.00
CA ALA A 73 16.58 -2.84 1.92
C ALA A 73 17.67 -1.88 1.43
N THR A 74 17.58 -1.48 0.15
CA THR A 74 18.46 -0.50 -0.49
C THR A 74 17.65 0.65 -1.08
N ASP A 75 18.22 1.85 -1.10
CA ASP A 75 17.57 3.04 -1.68
C ASP A 75 17.37 2.87 -3.21
N GLU A 76 18.24 2.11 -3.87
CA GLU A 76 18.13 1.79 -5.29
C GLU A 76 16.92 0.90 -5.56
N ALA A 77 16.75 -0.20 -4.81
CA ALA A 77 15.60 -1.09 -4.92
C ALA A 77 14.29 -0.32 -4.72
N MET A 78 14.21 0.48 -3.65
CA MET A 78 13.01 1.28 -3.35
C MET A 78 12.70 2.28 -4.45
N THR A 79 13.71 2.94 -5.02
CA THR A 79 13.54 3.90 -6.10
C THR A 79 13.07 3.20 -7.39
N THR A 80 13.67 2.05 -7.73
CA THR A 80 13.29 1.23 -8.90
C THR A 80 11.83 0.80 -8.79
N ILE A 81 11.43 0.22 -7.66
CA ILE A 81 10.04 -0.19 -7.41
C ILE A 81 9.10 1.02 -7.57
N GLY A 82 9.44 2.14 -6.90
CA GLY A 82 8.60 3.33 -6.90
C GLY A 82 8.37 3.93 -8.29
N ILE A 83 9.40 3.97 -9.14
CA ILE A 83 9.29 4.47 -10.52
C ILE A 83 8.50 3.50 -11.41
N ASP A 84 8.80 2.21 -11.31
CA ASP A 84 8.21 1.23 -12.20
C ASP A 84 6.74 0.92 -11.87
N LYS A 85 6.32 1.10 -10.63
CA LYS A 85 4.91 1.03 -10.23
C LYS A 85 4.06 2.13 -10.88
N LEU A 86 4.61 3.32 -11.13
CA LEU A 86 3.89 4.38 -11.86
C LEU A 86 3.49 3.94 -13.27
N LYS A 87 4.30 3.10 -13.93
CA LYS A 87 4.01 2.58 -15.28
C LYS A 87 2.78 1.66 -15.32
N GLU A 88 2.35 1.16 -14.17
CA GLU A 88 1.15 0.34 -13.99
C GLU A 88 -0.08 1.16 -13.58
N GLY A 89 0.04 2.49 -13.48
CA GLY A 89 -1.01 3.36 -12.99
C GLY A 89 -1.15 3.38 -11.46
N VAL A 90 -0.24 2.72 -10.74
CA VAL A 90 -0.21 2.75 -9.27
C VAL A 90 0.35 4.09 -8.81
N THR A 91 -0.38 4.80 -7.98
CA THR A 91 0.03 6.12 -7.43
C THR A 91 0.36 6.06 -5.95
N THR A 92 -0.12 5.02 -5.27
CA THR A 92 0.11 4.79 -3.84
C THR A 92 0.30 3.30 -3.60
N PHE A 93 1.26 2.90 -2.76
CA PHE A 93 1.41 1.50 -2.43
C PHE A 93 1.94 1.25 -1.02
N LEU A 94 1.81 0.00 -0.57
CA LEU A 94 2.43 -0.55 0.61
C LEU A 94 3.53 -1.53 0.17
N PRO A 95 4.82 -1.13 0.20
CA PRO A 95 5.88 -2.10 -0.01
C PRO A 95 5.78 -3.21 1.02
N THR A 96 5.88 -4.44 0.56
CA THR A 96 5.60 -5.64 1.36
C THR A 96 6.88 -6.37 1.67
N THR A 97 7.13 -6.65 2.95
CA THR A 97 8.29 -7.42 3.41
C THR A 97 8.08 -8.92 3.20
N LEU A 98 9.18 -9.67 3.18
CA LEU A 98 9.19 -11.11 3.38
C LEU A 98 9.24 -11.47 4.87
N THR A 99 9.08 -12.76 5.18
CA THR A 99 9.33 -13.31 6.51
C THR A 99 10.83 -13.32 6.80
N LEU A 100 11.28 -12.38 7.63
CA LEU A 100 12.67 -12.07 7.91
C LEU A 100 12.90 -11.84 9.42
N PRO A 101 14.17 -11.88 9.90
CA PRO A 101 14.51 -11.43 11.24
C PRO A 101 14.11 -9.96 11.46
N GLU A 102 13.75 -9.61 12.69
CA GLU A 102 13.31 -8.26 13.07
C GLU A 102 14.30 -7.16 12.64
N GLU A 103 15.59 -7.42 12.75
CA GLU A 103 16.63 -6.48 12.32
C GLU A 103 16.59 -6.18 10.82
N GLN A 104 16.36 -7.19 9.99
CA GLN A 104 16.22 -7.01 8.53
C GLN A 104 14.92 -6.30 8.18
N LEU A 105 13.82 -6.63 8.84
CA LEU A 105 12.56 -5.88 8.71
C LEU A 105 12.77 -4.41 9.07
N ALA A 106 13.42 -4.13 10.19
CA ALA A 106 13.74 -2.77 10.60
C ALA A 106 14.61 -2.02 9.57
N LYS A 107 15.53 -2.72 8.89
CA LYS A 107 16.33 -2.15 7.81
C LYS A 107 15.45 -1.76 6.61
N SER A 108 14.54 -2.64 6.18
CA SER A 108 13.59 -2.34 5.11
C SER A 108 12.71 -1.13 5.44
N LEU A 109 12.21 -1.03 6.67
CA LEU A 109 11.41 0.12 7.09
C LEU A 109 12.23 1.43 7.13
N ARG A 110 13.50 1.37 7.53
CA ARG A 110 14.40 2.54 7.43
C ARG A 110 14.60 3.00 5.99
N THR A 111 14.69 2.07 5.03
CA THR A 111 14.76 2.39 3.60
C THR A 111 13.48 3.09 3.13
N ALA A 112 12.30 2.62 3.54
CA ALA A 112 11.04 3.30 3.25
C ALA A 112 11.00 4.72 3.84
N ALA A 113 11.46 4.89 5.07
CA ALA A 113 11.55 6.21 5.71
C ALA A 113 12.51 7.15 4.95
N ASN A 114 13.66 6.66 4.52
CA ASN A 114 14.63 7.41 3.72
C ASN A 114 14.07 7.82 2.36
N TYR A 115 13.36 6.92 1.68
CA TYR A 115 12.71 7.22 0.41
C TYR A 115 11.75 8.40 0.52
N VAL A 116 10.93 8.45 1.58
CA VAL A 116 10.03 9.57 1.82
C VAL A 116 10.78 10.83 2.21
N LYS A 117 11.78 10.73 3.09
CA LYS A 117 12.60 11.87 3.57
C LYS A 117 13.40 12.53 2.45
N ASN A 118 13.93 11.74 1.51
CA ASN A 118 14.76 12.22 0.40
C ASN A 118 13.94 12.75 -0.79
N GLY A 119 12.61 12.79 -0.65
CA GLY A 119 11.68 13.18 -1.71
C GLY A 119 11.32 12.01 -2.60
N VAL A 120 10.04 11.69 -2.64
CA VAL A 120 9.48 10.58 -3.42
C VAL A 120 9.74 10.78 -4.91
N LYS A 121 10.48 9.85 -5.54
CA LYS A 121 10.80 9.87 -6.96
C LYS A 121 9.85 9.04 -7.84
N GLY A 122 8.85 8.42 -7.23
CA GLY A 122 7.87 7.54 -7.88
C GLY A 122 6.55 7.55 -7.15
N VAL A 123 5.97 6.38 -6.92
CA VAL A 123 4.70 6.27 -6.18
C VAL A 123 4.84 6.68 -4.72
N LYS A 124 3.75 7.19 -4.17
CA LYS A 124 3.63 7.53 -2.75
C LYS A 124 3.59 6.26 -1.91
N LEU A 125 4.31 6.26 -0.78
CA LEU A 125 4.15 5.24 0.26
C LEU A 125 3.06 5.66 1.25
N ALA A 126 2.05 4.81 1.45
CA ALA A 126 1.04 5.00 2.49
C ALA A 126 1.48 4.41 3.85
N GLY A 127 2.48 3.55 3.83
CA GLY A 127 3.05 2.81 4.93
C GLY A 127 3.71 1.55 4.39
N VAL A 128 3.92 0.55 5.25
CA VAL A 128 4.48 -0.77 4.91
C VAL A 128 3.45 -1.86 5.22
N HIS A 129 3.48 -2.92 4.44
CA HIS A 129 2.82 -4.18 4.73
C HIS A 129 3.86 -5.19 5.24
N LEU A 130 3.69 -5.70 6.44
CA LEU A 130 4.48 -6.81 6.97
C LEU A 130 3.83 -8.13 6.56
N GLU A 131 4.38 -8.85 5.59
CA GLU A 131 3.96 -10.22 5.30
C GLU A 131 4.85 -11.21 6.04
N GLY A 132 4.31 -11.73 7.11
CA GLY A 132 5.08 -12.43 8.13
C GLY A 132 5.76 -11.47 9.11
N PRO A 133 6.46 -12.03 10.09
CA PRO A 133 6.79 -13.45 10.30
C PRO A 133 5.70 -14.30 10.99
N PHE A 134 4.53 -13.79 11.22
CA PHE A 134 3.44 -14.38 12.03
C PHE A 134 2.56 -15.36 11.24
N ILE A 135 3.17 -16.16 10.39
CA ILE A 135 2.50 -17.08 9.46
C ILE A 135 2.56 -18.54 9.93
N ASN A 136 1.72 -19.40 9.36
CA ASN A 136 1.74 -20.81 9.70
C ASN A 136 2.91 -21.53 8.99
N PRO A 137 3.79 -22.22 9.72
CA PRO A 137 4.92 -22.95 9.13
C PRO A 137 4.52 -24.10 8.18
N LYS A 138 3.25 -24.47 8.15
CA LYS A 138 2.70 -25.44 7.19
C LYS A 138 2.20 -24.79 5.90
N CYS A 139 2.12 -23.45 5.84
CA CYS A 139 1.54 -22.68 4.73
C CYS A 139 2.53 -21.63 4.21
N LEU A 140 3.81 -21.93 4.18
CA LEU A 140 4.90 -20.98 3.92
C LEU A 140 4.88 -20.37 2.52
N GLY A 141 4.48 -21.12 1.50
CA GLY A 141 4.75 -20.70 0.13
C GLY A 141 6.25 -20.47 -0.09
N ALA A 142 6.63 -19.26 -0.48
CA ALA A 142 8.02 -18.85 -0.69
C ALA A 142 8.71 -18.29 0.58
N GLN A 143 8.01 -18.21 1.71
CA GLN A 143 8.54 -17.63 2.95
C GLN A 143 9.55 -18.56 3.63
N ASN A 144 10.55 -17.97 4.31
CA ASN A 144 11.57 -18.75 5.02
C ASN A 144 11.06 -19.27 6.37
N PRO A 145 11.05 -20.62 6.59
CA PRO A 145 10.58 -21.22 7.83
C PRO A 145 11.39 -20.84 9.08
N ASP A 146 12.68 -20.52 8.91
CA ASP A 146 13.58 -20.25 10.04
C ASP A 146 13.21 -18.96 10.79
N PHE A 147 12.44 -18.08 10.16
CA PHE A 147 12.07 -16.76 10.70
C PHE A 147 10.60 -16.66 11.10
N VAL A 148 9.84 -17.75 10.96
CA VAL A 148 8.45 -17.79 11.42
C VAL A 148 8.37 -17.63 12.93
N ARG A 149 7.40 -16.83 13.39
CA ARG A 149 7.16 -16.53 14.80
C ARG A 149 5.67 -16.58 15.13
N GLU A 150 5.37 -16.73 16.39
CA GLU A 150 4.03 -16.45 16.91
C GLU A 150 3.73 -14.96 16.80
N PRO A 151 2.44 -14.57 16.65
CA PRO A 151 2.00 -13.18 16.66
C PRO A 151 2.56 -12.38 17.85
N ASP A 152 3.20 -11.25 17.57
CA ASP A 152 3.85 -10.37 18.56
C ASP A 152 3.56 -8.90 18.20
N ILE A 153 2.58 -8.31 18.86
CA ILE A 153 2.19 -6.90 18.65
C ILE A 153 3.30 -5.93 19.08
N GLU A 154 4.09 -6.27 20.07
CA GLU A 154 5.18 -5.39 20.52
C GLU A 154 6.29 -5.29 19.47
N MET A 155 6.58 -6.38 18.73
CA MET A 155 7.46 -6.33 17.57
C MET A 155 6.89 -5.41 16.49
N VAL A 156 5.60 -5.51 16.18
CA VAL A 156 4.94 -4.64 15.20
C VAL A 156 5.05 -3.17 15.62
N LYS A 157 4.82 -2.84 16.90
CA LYS A 157 4.93 -1.48 17.43
C LYS A 157 6.35 -0.93 17.32
N ARG A 158 7.37 -1.74 17.63
CA ARG A 158 8.77 -1.34 17.44
C ARG A 158 9.08 -1.00 15.98
N LEU A 159 8.60 -1.83 15.05
CA LEU A 159 8.76 -1.59 13.61
C LEU A 159 7.97 -0.36 13.15
N ALA A 160 6.73 -0.20 13.59
CA ALA A 160 5.88 0.96 13.28
C ALA A 160 6.48 2.29 13.78
N GLY A 161 7.30 2.24 14.84
CA GLY A 161 8.07 3.39 15.32
C GLY A 161 9.17 3.85 14.37
N ILE A 162 9.59 3.00 13.40
CA ILE A 162 10.59 3.37 12.38
C ILE A 162 9.90 4.00 11.16
N PHE A 163 8.85 3.35 10.66
CA PHE A 163 8.03 3.84 9.56
C PHE A 163 6.62 3.24 9.69
N PRO A 164 5.54 3.95 9.31
CA PRO A 164 4.18 3.48 9.52
C PRO A 164 3.93 2.08 8.93
N VAL A 165 3.52 1.13 9.77
CA VAL A 165 2.97 -0.15 9.35
C VAL A 165 1.47 0.03 9.19
N LYS A 166 0.91 -0.32 8.03
CA LYS A 166 -0.52 -0.17 7.72
C LYS A 166 -1.24 -1.50 7.62
N LYS A 167 -0.51 -2.56 7.34
CA LYS A 167 -1.06 -3.89 7.20
C LYS A 167 -0.08 -4.91 7.76
N VAL A 168 -0.60 -5.93 8.45
CA VAL A 168 0.18 -7.08 8.93
C VAL A 168 -0.51 -8.36 8.51
N SER A 169 0.22 -9.22 7.85
CA SER A 169 -0.21 -10.58 7.54
C SER A 169 0.08 -11.53 8.69
N TYR A 170 -0.90 -12.36 9.02
CA TYR A 170 -0.75 -13.36 10.08
C TYR A 170 -1.65 -14.58 9.84
N ALA A 171 -1.33 -15.70 10.47
CA ALA A 171 -2.16 -16.90 10.48
C ALA A 171 -2.96 -16.93 11.79
N VAL A 172 -4.29 -16.84 11.68
CA VAL A 172 -5.20 -16.67 12.82
C VAL A 172 -5.19 -17.85 13.78
N GLU A 173 -4.89 -19.06 13.28
CA GLU A 173 -4.82 -20.29 14.06
C GLU A 173 -3.51 -20.47 14.85
N MET A 174 -2.54 -19.57 14.65
CA MET A 174 -1.31 -19.58 15.44
C MET A 174 -1.59 -19.18 16.90
N PRO A 175 -0.79 -19.69 17.87
CA PRO A 175 -0.95 -19.28 19.26
C PRO A 175 -0.95 -17.74 19.39
N GLY A 176 -1.99 -17.18 20.02
CA GLY A 176 -2.16 -15.74 20.17
C GLY A 176 -2.79 -15.03 18.97
N GLY A 177 -3.04 -15.72 17.85
CA GLY A 177 -3.62 -15.12 16.64
C GLY A 177 -5.04 -14.57 16.85
N ASP A 178 -5.79 -15.15 17.76
CA ASP A 178 -7.14 -14.70 18.14
C ASP A 178 -7.16 -13.29 18.74
N LYS A 179 -6.13 -12.91 19.48
CA LYS A 179 -5.99 -11.58 20.09
C LYS A 179 -5.30 -10.58 19.19
N PHE A 180 -4.41 -11.07 18.35
CA PHE A 180 -3.53 -10.25 17.53
C PHE A 180 -4.28 -9.33 16.56
N ALA A 181 -5.42 -9.79 16.02
CA ALA A 181 -6.26 -8.94 15.19
C ALA A 181 -6.74 -7.69 15.93
N ALA A 182 -7.31 -7.87 17.11
CA ALA A 182 -7.80 -6.76 17.95
C ALA A 182 -6.63 -5.84 18.37
N GLU A 183 -5.48 -6.40 18.71
CA GLU A 183 -4.29 -5.63 19.06
C GLU A 183 -3.79 -4.78 17.88
N CYS A 184 -3.77 -5.33 16.65
CA CYS A 184 -3.42 -4.56 15.44
C CYS A 184 -4.41 -3.42 15.20
N LEU A 185 -5.71 -3.68 15.32
CA LEU A 185 -6.74 -2.65 15.11
C LEU A 185 -6.65 -1.52 16.15
N ALA A 186 -6.32 -1.83 17.39
CA ALA A 186 -6.10 -0.82 18.44
C ALA A 186 -4.95 0.14 18.09
N GLU A 187 -3.96 -0.34 17.33
CA GLU A 187 -2.84 0.47 16.81
C GLU A 187 -3.14 1.12 15.43
N GLY A 188 -4.35 0.96 14.90
CA GLY A 188 -4.74 1.48 13.58
C GLY A 188 -4.05 0.75 12.41
N ILE A 189 -3.72 -0.52 12.61
CA ILE A 189 -3.09 -1.41 11.64
C ILE A 189 -4.10 -2.45 11.18
N THR A 190 -4.22 -2.67 9.88
CA THR A 190 -5.13 -3.67 9.31
C THR A 190 -4.55 -5.08 9.44
N PRO A 191 -5.13 -5.99 10.23
CA PRO A 191 -4.74 -7.39 10.22
C PRO A 191 -5.24 -8.07 8.94
N SER A 192 -4.46 -9.01 8.40
CA SER A 192 -4.77 -9.73 7.17
C SER A 192 -4.45 -11.21 7.34
N CYS A 193 -5.46 -12.06 7.33
CA CYS A 193 -5.27 -13.50 7.45
C CYS A 193 -4.74 -14.07 6.13
N VAL A 194 -3.48 -14.53 6.14
CA VAL A 194 -2.80 -15.15 5.00
C VAL A 194 -1.83 -16.24 5.47
N HIS A 195 -1.34 -17.06 4.57
CA HIS A 195 -0.42 -18.15 4.90
C HIS A 195 -0.92 -18.98 6.09
N SER A 196 -2.19 -19.36 6.05
CA SER A 196 -2.97 -19.89 7.16
C SER A 196 -3.60 -21.22 6.75
N ALA A 197 -3.72 -22.13 7.68
CA ALA A 197 -4.52 -23.36 7.59
C ALA A 197 -5.81 -23.24 8.43
N ALA A 198 -6.21 -22.01 8.76
CA ALA A 198 -7.40 -21.77 9.57
C ALA A 198 -8.66 -22.32 8.91
N THR A 199 -9.52 -22.88 9.74
CA THR A 199 -10.88 -23.19 9.33
C THR A 199 -11.70 -21.93 9.20
N PHE A 200 -12.78 -22.00 8.42
CA PHE A 200 -13.73 -20.87 8.30
C PHE A 200 -14.20 -20.37 9.68
N LYS A 201 -14.46 -21.29 10.64
CA LYS A 201 -14.90 -20.94 11.98
C LYS A 201 -13.83 -20.14 12.75
N GLN A 202 -12.56 -20.48 12.62
CA GLN A 202 -11.46 -19.73 13.26
C GLN A 202 -11.33 -18.34 12.64
N PHE A 203 -11.41 -18.24 11.31
CA PHE A 203 -11.38 -16.97 10.62
C PHE A 203 -12.57 -16.08 11.01
N GLN A 204 -13.78 -16.66 11.04
CA GLN A 204 -14.98 -15.93 11.43
C GLN A 204 -14.88 -15.38 12.86
N ALA A 205 -14.40 -16.21 13.81
CA ALA A 205 -14.21 -15.77 15.19
C ALA A 205 -13.20 -14.59 15.27
N ALA A 206 -12.09 -14.64 14.53
CA ALA A 206 -11.14 -13.54 14.50
C ALA A 206 -11.74 -12.27 13.87
N HIS A 207 -12.55 -12.40 12.81
CA HIS A 207 -13.24 -11.28 12.18
C HIS A 207 -14.28 -10.61 13.10
N GLU A 208 -14.94 -11.38 13.97
CA GLU A 208 -15.90 -10.85 14.96
C GLU A 208 -15.21 -10.06 16.08
N HIS A 209 -13.89 -10.26 16.28
CA HIS A 209 -13.07 -9.51 17.23
C HIS A 209 -12.34 -8.31 16.60
N GLY A 210 -12.44 -8.14 15.27
CA GLY A 210 -11.86 -7.04 14.52
C GLY A 210 -11.62 -7.36 13.05
#